data_3ddfafc1b8e91c085c4ead71924e66c0
#
_entry.id   3ddfafc1b8e91c085c4ead71924e66c0
#
_cell.length_a   1.000
_cell.length_b   1.000
_cell.length_c   1.000
_cell.angle_alpha   90.00
_cell.angle_beta   90.00
_cell.angle_gamma   90.00
#
_symmetry.space_group_name_H-M   'P 1'
#
loop_
_entity.id
_entity.type
_entity.pdbx_description
1 polymer ?
#
loop_
_entity_poly.entity_id
_entity_poly.type
_entity_poly.pdbx_seq_one_letter_code
_entity_poly.pdbx_strand_id
1 'polypeptide(L)'
;GKTRILVERLLNRVQQEHLDLDRFLVITYTKAAAAELRGKIMDELNDRLAADPGNAFLHRQKLVIYRAQISTIHSFCTALMREEGYRIDLQPDFRVGDDSECAVLKNRILTRVLEERYEHLEENSAFSELVDTLSAGRDDSRLQSIVLDIHTRIPSHPTPARWLADQARAFDLSDVKDVGATAWGRL
;
A
#
# COMPACT_ATOMS: atom_id res chain seq x y z
N GLY A 1 -2.64 -26.90 12.89
CA GLY A 1 -2.20 -26.11 11.73
C GLY A 1 -1.58 -24.79 12.16
N LYS A 2 -1.03 -24.00 11.21
CA LYS A 2 -0.27 -22.75 11.47
C LYS A 2 -1.07 -21.72 12.30
N THR A 3 -2.36 -21.56 12.05
CA THR A 3 -3.24 -20.61 12.76
C THR A 3 -3.36 -20.96 14.26
N ARG A 4 -3.47 -22.26 14.60
CA ARG A 4 -3.52 -22.69 16.00
C ARG A 4 -2.26 -22.32 16.77
N ILE A 5 -1.09 -22.55 16.17
CA ILE A 5 0.19 -22.16 16.77
C ILE A 5 0.30 -20.64 16.96
N LEU A 6 -0.21 -19.86 16.01
CA LEU A 6 -0.24 -18.40 16.11
C LEU A 6 -1.10 -17.96 17.31
N VAL A 7 -2.31 -18.50 17.43
CA VAL A 7 -3.25 -18.18 18.53
C VAL A 7 -2.63 -18.54 19.90
N GLU A 8 -2.08 -19.75 20.01
CA GLU A 8 -1.40 -20.22 21.21
C GLU A 8 -0.23 -19.32 21.61
N ARG A 9 0.65 -18.97 20.65
CA ARG A 9 1.78 -18.06 20.91
C ARG A 9 1.32 -16.66 21.32
N LEU A 10 0.31 -16.13 20.63
CA LEU A 10 -0.26 -14.82 20.96
C LEU A 10 -0.77 -14.79 22.39
N LEU A 11 -1.62 -15.76 22.78
CA LEU A 11 -2.20 -15.78 24.12
C LEU A 11 -1.18 -16.12 25.22
N ASN A 12 -0.17 -16.96 24.91
CA ASN A 12 0.93 -17.18 25.84
C ASN A 12 1.68 -15.88 26.11
N ARG A 13 1.96 -15.09 25.07
CA ARG A 13 2.63 -13.79 25.21
C ARG A 13 1.78 -12.78 25.99
N VAL A 14 0.48 -12.70 25.68
CA VAL A 14 -0.52 -11.90 26.40
C VAL A 14 -0.49 -12.21 27.91
N GLN A 15 -0.47 -13.48 28.29
CA GLN A 15 -0.44 -13.89 29.69
C GLN A 15 0.94 -13.68 30.36
N GLN A 16 2.03 -14.03 29.68
CA GLN A 16 3.39 -13.93 30.25
C GLN A 16 3.83 -12.49 30.43
N GLU A 17 3.51 -11.62 29.48
CA GLU A 17 3.90 -10.21 29.50
C GLU A 17 2.82 -9.31 30.16
N HIS A 18 1.67 -9.88 30.57
CA HIS A 18 0.49 -9.15 31.07
C HIS A 18 0.06 -8.00 30.15
N LEU A 19 0.19 -8.19 28.81
CA LEU A 19 -0.22 -7.21 27.81
C LEU A 19 -1.63 -7.50 27.33
N ASP A 20 -2.46 -6.48 27.19
CA ASP A 20 -3.79 -6.60 26.62
C ASP A 20 -3.73 -6.93 25.12
N LEU A 21 -4.73 -7.66 24.61
CA LEU A 21 -4.84 -8.04 23.19
C LEU A 21 -4.89 -6.84 22.23
N ASP A 22 -5.36 -5.68 22.68
CA ASP A 22 -5.40 -4.46 21.89
C ASP A 22 -4.01 -3.81 21.69
N ARG A 23 -2.97 -4.33 22.34
CA ARG A 23 -1.58 -3.93 22.13
C ARG A 23 -0.90 -4.67 20.99
N PHE A 24 -1.60 -5.63 20.39
CA PHE A 24 -1.07 -6.44 19.28
C PHE A 24 -1.77 -6.05 17.98
N LEU A 25 -0.98 -5.94 16.92
CA LEU A 25 -1.46 -5.81 15.56
C LEU A 25 -1.36 -7.17 14.86
N VAL A 26 -2.49 -7.72 14.46
CA VAL A 26 -2.56 -9.00 13.76
C VAL A 26 -3.15 -8.78 12.37
N ILE A 27 -2.31 -8.96 11.34
CA ILE A 27 -2.67 -8.72 9.94
C ILE A 27 -2.96 -10.04 9.23
N THR A 28 -4.05 -10.05 8.48
CA THR A 28 -4.44 -11.14 7.58
C THR A 28 -4.67 -10.63 6.15
N TYR A 29 -4.75 -11.55 5.18
CA TYR A 29 -4.99 -11.17 3.79
C TYR A 29 -6.48 -10.88 3.49
N THR A 30 -7.41 -11.55 4.19
CA THR A 30 -8.85 -11.40 3.93
C THR A 30 -9.61 -11.04 5.20
N LYS A 31 -10.73 -10.34 5.05
CA LYS A 31 -11.65 -10.05 6.15
C LYS A 31 -12.20 -11.31 6.80
N ALA A 32 -12.48 -12.34 5.99
CA ALA A 32 -12.94 -13.65 6.48
C ALA A 32 -11.88 -14.31 7.39
N ALA A 33 -10.60 -14.31 6.98
CA ALA A 33 -9.51 -14.86 7.79
C ALA A 33 -9.32 -14.07 9.11
N ALA A 34 -9.52 -12.75 9.09
CA ALA A 34 -9.47 -11.93 10.30
C ALA A 34 -10.59 -12.28 11.27
N ALA A 35 -11.82 -12.46 10.76
CA ALA A 35 -12.97 -12.88 11.56
C ALA A 35 -12.78 -14.29 12.14
N GLU A 36 -12.32 -15.24 11.32
CA GLU A 36 -12.00 -16.61 11.75
C GLU A 36 -10.93 -16.62 12.85
N LEU A 37 -9.88 -15.83 12.67
CA LEU A 37 -8.80 -15.74 13.66
C LEU A 37 -9.31 -15.16 14.99
N ARG A 38 -10.16 -14.14 14.96
CA ARG A 38 -10.79 -13.58 16.16
C ARG A 38 -11.65 -14.62 16.87
N GLY A 39 -12.42 -15.42 16.14
CA GLY A 39 -13.18 -16.55 16.68
C GLY A 39 -12.27 -17.56 17.40
N LYS A 40 -11.19 -18.00 16.74
CA LYS A 40 -10.22 -18.95 17.32
C LYS A 40 -9.53 -18.42 18.57
N ILE A 41 -9.24 -17.11 18.64
CA ILE A 41 -8.68 -16.49 19.85
C ILE A 41 -9.72 -16.52 20.97
N MET A 42 -10.99 -16.26 20.66
CA MET A 42 -12.07 -16.29 21.64
C MET A 42 -12.30 -17.73 22.16
N ASP A 43 -12.27 -18.75 21.29
CA ASP A 43 -12.40 -20.15 21.68
C ASP A 43 -11.26 -20.57 22.62
N GLU A 44 -10.02 -20.24 22.28
CA GLU A 44 -8.86 -20.54 23.13
C GLU A 44 -8.92 -19.80 24.48
N LEU A 45 -9.43 -18.55 24.51
CA LEU A 45 -9.67 -17.82 25.76
C LEU A 45 -10.72 -18.53 26.63
N ASN A 46 -11.78 -19.06 26.01
CA ASN A 46 -12.80 -19.82 26.72
C ASN A 46 -12.23 -21.13 27.29
N ASP A 47 -11.41 -21.85 26.53
CA ASP A 47 -10.76 -23.08 26.97
C ASP A 47 -9.83 -22.82 28.18
N ARG A 48 -9.04 -21.75 28.13
CA ARG A 48 -8.18 -21.35 29.28
C ARG A 48 -8.97 -20.90 30.49
N LEU A 49 -10.07 -20.21 30.30
CA LEU A 49 -10.98 -19.84 31.42
C LEU A 49 -11.72 -21.06 31.98
N ALA A 50 -12.01 -22.08 31.19
CA ALA A 50 -12.57 -23.33 31.70
C ALA A 50 -11.59 -24.04 32.64
N ALA A 51 -10.27 -23.92 32.37
CA ALA A 51 -9.22 -24.46 33.25
C ALA A 51 -8.94 -23.59 34.50
N ASP A 52 -9.14 -22.26 34.39
CA ASP A 52 -8.92 -21.28 35.46
C ASP A 52 -10.06 -20.23 35.47
N PRO A 53 -11.25 -20.59 35.98
CA PRO A 53 -12.43 -19.73 35.96
C PRO A 53 -12.31 -18.41 36.75
N GLY A 54 -11.39 -18.35 37.71
CA GLY A 54 -11.16 -17.17 38.55
C GLY A 54 -10.21 -16.14 37.95
N ASN A 55 -9.67 -16.38 36.74
CA ASN A 55 -8.67 -15.53 36.13
C ASN A 55 -9.27 -14.21 35.60
N ALA A 56 -9.22 -13.18 36.43
CA ALA A 56 -9.74 -11.86 36.08
C ALA A 56 -9.07 -11.24 34.85
N PHE A 57 -7.77 -11.53 34.60
CA PHE A 57 -7.04 -11.03 33.44
C PHE A 57 -7.59 -11.65 32.13
N LEU A 58 -7.82 -12.97 32.11
CA LEU A 58 -8.41 -13.64 30.94
C LEU A 58 -9.84 -13.19 30.68
N HIS A 59 -10.64 -12.99 31.74
CA HIS A 59 -11.98 -12.39 31.59
C HIS A 59 -11.94 -11.03 30.94
N ARG A 60 -11.00 -10.19 31.34
CA ARG A 60 -10.78 -8.88 30.71
C ARG A 60 -10.42 -9.03 29.21
N GLN A 61 -9.58 -10.00 28.82
CA GLN A 61 -9.19 -10.20 27.43
C GLN A 61 -10.39 -10.52 26.52
N LYS A 62 -11.42 -11.18 27.02
CA LYS A 62 -12.68 -11.41 26.26
C LYS A 62 -13.43 -10.12 25.91
N LEU A 63 -13.24 -9.06 26.64
CA LEU A 63 -13.81 -7.75 26.33
C LEU A 63 -12.85 -6.95 25.40
N VAL A 64 -11.57 -7.05 25.68
CA VAL A 64 -10.53 -6.31 24.93
C VAL A 64 -10.41 -6.80 23.48
N ILE A 65 -10.70 -8.07 23.19
CA ILE A 65 -10.58 -8.64 21.83
C ILE A 65 -11.42 -7.88 20.79
N TYR A 66 -12.51 -7.25 21.17
CA TYR A 66 -13.35 -6.47 20.26
C TYR A 66 -12.67 -5.16 19.81
N ARG A 67 -11.70 -4.68 20.60
CA ARG A 67 -10.88 -3.50 20.27
C ARG A 67 -9.53 -3.89 19.66
N ALA A 68 -9.16 -5.18 19.76
CA ALA A 68 -7.91 -5.67 19.22
C ALA A 68 -7.83 -5.49 17.69
N GLN A 69 -6.68 -5.03 17.22
CA GLN A 69 -6.39 -4.78 15.81
C GLN A 69 -6.12 -6.10 15.06
N ILE A 70 -7.20 -6.85 14.78
CA ILE A 70 -7.19 -8.07 14.01
C ILE A 70 -7.92 -7.81 12.69
N SER A 71 -7.19 -7.51 11.62
CA SER A 71 -7.77 -6.99 10.39
C SER A 71 -6.89 -7.27 9.16
N THR A 72 -7.37 -6.88 7.98
CA THR A 72 -6.51 -6.80 6.80
C THR A 72 -5.62 -5.56 6.86
N ILE A 73 -4.50 -5.57 6.11
CA ILE A 73 -3.63 -4.39 6.00
C ILE A 73 -4.40 -3.14 5.54
N HIS A 74 -5.28 -3.29 4.55
CA HIS A 74 -6.10 -2.19 4.04
C HIS A 74 -7.06 -1.64 5.10
N SER A 75 -7.72 -2.52 5.87
CA SER A 75 -8.61 -2.09 6.94
C SER A 75 -7.85 -1.38 8.06
N PHE A 76 -6.67 -1.87 8.42
CA PHE A 76 -5.79 -1.22 9.39
C PHE A 76 -5.35 0.17 8.91
N CYS A 77 -4.83 0.27 7.68
CA CYS A 77 -4.42 1.56 7.12
C CYS A 77 -5.59 2.56 7.05
N THR A 78 -6.78 2.09 6.65
CA THR A 78 -7.98 2.95 6.62
C THR A 78 -8.36 3.45 8.01
N ALA A 79 -8.31 2.59 9.03
CA ALA A 79 -8.57 2.99 10.42
C ALA A 79 -7.54 4.01 10.92
N LEU A 80 -6.25 3.75 10.68
CA LEU A 80 -5.16 4.66 11.02
C LEU A 80 -5.31 6.03 10.34
N MET A 81 -5.67 6.04 9.05
CA MET A 81 -5.88 7.28 8.30
C MET A 81 -7.09 8.08 8.82
N ARG A 82 -8.13 7.40 9.35
CA ARG A 82 -9.26 8.09 9.98
C ARG A 82 -8.90 8.69 11.34
N GLU A 83 -8.04 8.02 12.08
CA GLU A 83 -7.61 8.47 13.41
C GLU A 83 -6.55 9.57 13.34
N GLU A 84 -5.55 9.42 12.48
CA GLU A 84 -4.37 10.29 12.41
C GLU A 84 -4.33 11.18 11.16
N GLY A 85 -5.31 11.07 10.25
CA GLY A 85 -5.33 11.77 8.96
C GLY A 85 -5.30 13.30 9.08
N TYR A 86 -5.73 13.84 10.22
CA TYR A 86 -5.64 15.28 10.51
C TYR A 86 -4.20 15.82 10.42
N ARG A 87 -3.19 14.96 10.60
CA ARG A 87 -1.77 15.34 10.48
C ARG A 87 -1.33 15.64 9.05
N ILE A 88 -2.12 15.23 8.08
CA ILE A 88 -1.87 15.40 6.63
C ILE A 88 -3.08 16.08 5.95
N ASP A 89 -3.87 16.83 6.71
CA ASP A 89 -5.07 17.54 6.24
C ASP A 89 -6.13 16.64 5.58
N LEU A 90 -6.16 15.34 5.95
CA LEU A 90 -7.17 14.39 5.48
C LEU A 90 -8.38 14.40 6.41
N GLN A 91 -9.57 14.67 5.86
CA GLN A 91 -10.81 14.62 6.62
C GLN A 91 -11.16 13.19 7.04
N PRO A 92 -11.71 12.94 8.25
CA PRO A 92 -11.99 11.59 8.74
C PRO A 92 -13.08 10.85 7.95
N ASP A 93 -13.94 11.57 7.25
CA ASP A 93 -15.04 11.06 6.42
C ASP A 93 -14.63 10.68 5.00
N PHE A 94 -13.32 10.66 4.70
CA PHE A 94 -12.82 10.26 3.39
C PHE A 94 -13.32 8.87 2.98
N ARG A 95 -13.56 8.70 1.70
CA ARG A 95 -13.92 7.43 1.08
C ARG A 95 -12.73 6.86 0.31
N VAL A 96 -12.51 5.58 0.46
CA VAL A 96 -11.56 4.86 -0.39
C VAL A 96 -12.22 4.63 -1.75
N GLY A 97 -11.64 5.17 -2.82
CA GLY A 97 -12.11 4.93 -4.18
C GLY A 97 -11.87 3.49 -4.63
N ASP A 98 -12.75 2.98 -5.46
CA ASP A 98 -12.51 1.71 -6.14
C ASP A 98 -11.54 1.86 -7.32
N ASP A 99 -11.07 0.73 -7.87
CA ASP A 99 -10.07 0.73 -8.95
C ASP A 99 -10.58 1.45 -10.21
N SER A 100 -11.88 1.34 -10.51
CA SER A 100 -12.49 1.96 -11.68
C SER A 100 -12.58 3.48 -11.53
N GLU A 101 -12.99 3.96 -10.36
CA GLU A 101 -13.02 5.39 -10.02
C GLU A 101 -11.61 5.99 -10.07
N CYS A 102 -10.63 5.28 -9.50
CA CYS A 102 -9.23 5.69 -9.52
C CYS A 102 -8.67 5.73 -10.95
N ALA A 103 -9.02 4.78 -11.80
CA ALA A 103 -8.61 4.77 -13.20
C ALA A 103 -9.18 5.96 -13.97
N VAL A 104 -10.47 6.24 -13.82
CA VAL A 104 -11.13 7.41 -14.45
C VAL A 104 -10.47 8.72 -14.00
N LEU A 105 -10.21 8.86 -12.71
CA LEU A 105 -9.56 10.05 -12.16
C LEU A 105 -8.14 10.22 -12.70
N LYS A 106 -7.34 9.15 -12.74
CA LYS A 106 -5.97 9.18 -13.28
C LYS A 106 -5.96 9.60 -14.76
N ASN A 107 -6.83 9.00 -15.58
CA ASN A 107 -6.93 9.36 -17.00
C ASN A 107 -7.32 10.83 -17.18
N ARG A 108 -8.32 11.32 -16.44
CA ARG A 108 -8.73 12.73 -16.50
C ARG A 108 -7.62 13.70 -16.13
N ILE A 109 -6.86 13.38 -15.07
CA ILE A 109 -5.74 14.21 -14.64
C ILE A 109 -4.63 14.17 -15.68
N LEU A 110 -4.30 12.98 -16.21
CA LEU A 110 -3.27 12.83 -17.23
C LEU A 110 -3.61 13.60 -18.51
N THR A 111 -4.87 13.52 -18.98
CA THR A 111 -5.33 14.32 -20.13
C THR A 111 -5.08 15.81 -19.90
N ARG A 112 -5.48 16.34 -18.76
CA ARG A 112 -5.26 17.76 -18.43
C ARG A 112 -3.76 18.11 -18.39
N VAL A 113 -2.93 17.26 -17.77
CA VAL A 113 -1.47 17.51 -17.72
C VAL A 113 -0.86 17.51 -19.11
N LEU A 114 -1.30 16.62 -20.00
CA LEU A 114 -0.83 16.59 -21.39
C LEU A 114 -1.29 17.81 -22.18
N GLU A 115 -2.56 18.22 -22.04
CA GLU A 115 -3.09 19.45 -22.65
C GLU A 115 -2.26 20.67 -22.23
N GLU A 116 -2.00 20.85 -20.93
CA GLU A 116 -1.14 21.94 -20.43
C GLU A 116 0.29 21.87 -21.02
N ARG A 117 0.84 20.69 -21.24
CA ARG A 117 2.16 20.52 -21.87
C ARG A 117 2.15 20.80 -23.36
N TYR A 118 1.06 20.47 -24.06
CA TYR A 118 0.89 20.80 -25.48
C TYR A 118 0.73 22.29 -25.74
N GLU A 119 0.08 23.03 -24.82
CA GLU A 119 -0.02 24.50 -24.92
C GLU A 119 1.37 25.18 -24.91
N HIS A 120 2.37 24.57 -24.25
CA HIS A 120 3.74 25.07 -24.12
C HIS A 120 4.75 24.23 -24.90
N LEU A 121 4.35 23.60 -25.98
CA LEU A 121 5.19 22.67 -26.75
C LEU A 121 6.44 23.34 -27.29
N GLU A 122 6.34 24.58 -27.79
CA GLU A 122 7.45 25.33 -28.37
C GLU A 122 8.53 25.70 -27.32
N GLU A 123 8.15 25.84 -26.07
CA GLU A 123 9.05 26.15 -24.96
C GLU A 123 9.78 24.91 -24.41
N ASN A 124 9.31 23.71 -24.74
CA ASN A 124 9.82 22.46 -24.21
C ASN A 124 10.24 21.47 -25.30
N SER A 125 11.44 21.67 -25.82
CA SER A 125 12.01 20.84 -26.91
C SER A 125 12.08 19.34 -26.55
N ALA A 126 12.34 18.99 -25.28
CA ALA A 126 12.42 17.59 -24.84
C ALA A 126 11.03 16.92 -24.87
N PHE A 127 9.97 17.63 -24.54
CA PHE A 127 8.61 17.10 -24.64
C PHE A 127 8.17 16.96 -26.11
N SER A 128 8.51 17.93 -26.96
CA SER A 128 8.27 17.87 -28.40
C SER A 128 8.93 16.65 -29.01
N GLU A 129 10.21 16.42 -28.73
CA GLU A 129 10.98 15.27 -29.20
C GLU A 129 10.40 13.94 -28.70
N LEU A 130 9.95 13.90 -27.45
CA LEU A 130 9.27 12.73 -26.87
C LEU A 130 7.97 12.42 -27.62
N VAL A 131 7.15 13.43 -27.86
CA VAL A 131 5.89 13.30 -28.61
C VAL A 131 6.17 12.80 -30.02
N ASP A 132 7.09 13.42 -30.74
CA ASP A 132 7.46 13.01 -32.10
C ASP A 132 7.96 11.57 -32.17
N THR A 133 8.65 11.11 -31.13
CA THR A 133 9.18 9.74 -31.06
C THR A 133 8.09 8.70 -30.73
N LEU A 134 7.15 9.03 -29.83
CA LEU A 134 6.17 8.09 -29.32
C LEU A 134 4.84 8.12 -30.07
N SER A 135 4.44 9.29 -30.61
CA SER A 135 3.21 9.48 -31.37
C SER A 135 3.45 9.21 -32.84
N ALA A 136 3.59 7.93 -33.21
CA ALA A 136 3.68 7.52 -34.62
C ALA A 136 2.34 7.76 -35.32
N GLY A 137 2.02 9.04 -35.55
CA GLY A 137 0.77 9.45 -36.20
C GLY A 137 -0.25 10.13 -35.30
N ARG A 138 -1.28 10.41 -35.20
CA ARG A 138 -2.29 11.24 -34.50
C ARG A 138 -2.82 10.69 -33.18
N ASP A 139 -2.16 9.71 -32.56
CA ASP A 139 -2.70 9.05 -31.36
C ASP A 139 -1.70 9.05 -30.20
N ASP A 140 -2.06 9.74 -29.11
CA ASP A 140 -1.28 9.85 -27.87
C ASP A 140 -1.50 8.70 -26.91
N SER A 141 -2.29 7.71 -27.25
CA SER A 141 -2.64 6.59 -26.38
C SER A 141 -1.41 5.83 -25.86
N ARG A 142 -0.38 5.74 -26.69
CA ARG A 142 0.91 5.12 -26.31
C ARG A 142 1.62 5.91 -25.22
N LEU A 143 1.72 7.23 -25.37
CA LEU A 143 2.32 8.12 -24.37
C LEU A 143 1.54 8.04 -23.05
N GLN A 144 0.22 8.12 -23.10
CA GLN A 144 -0.65 7.99 -21.91
C GLN A 144 -0.44 6.66 -21.22
N SER A 145 -0.40 5.55 -21.97
CA SER A 145 -0.18 4.21 -21.43
C SER A 145 1.15 4.08 -20.70
N ILE A 146 2.23 4.59 -21.28
CA ILE A 146 3.58 4.57 -20.70
C ILE A 146 3.60 5.38 -19.40
N VAL A 147 3.03 6.59 -19.39
CA VAL A 147 2.98 7.44 -18.19
C VAL A 147 2.20 6.75 -17.06
N LEU A 148 1.05 6.14 -17.35
CA LEU A 148 0.26 5.42 -16.36
C LEU A 148 0.96 4.17 -15.83
N ASP A 149 1.67 3.44 -16.69
CA ASP A 149 2.45 2.26 -16.27
C ASP A 149 3.60 2.67 -15.32
N ILE A 150 4.35 3.71 -15.67
CA ILE A 150 5.39 4.27 -14.81
C ILE A 150 4.77 4.75 -13.48
N HIS A 151 3.67 5.52 -13.54
CA HIS A 151 2.98 6.02 -12.35
C HIS A 151 2.53 4.87 -11.42
N THR A 152 2.12 3.74 -11.97
CA THR A 152 1.70 2.57 -11.17
C THR A 152 2.88 1.91 -10.46
N ARG A 153 4.07 1.97 -11.03
CA ARG A 153 5.30 1.38 -10.45
C ARG A 153 5.96 2.25 -9.38
N ILE A 154 5.91 3.57 -9.56
CA ILE A 154 6.56 4.55 -8.66
C ILE A 154 6.23 4.34 -7.18
N PRO A 155 4.95 4.16 -6.76
CA PRO A 155 4.59 4.00 -5.35
C PRO A 155 5.15 2.74 -4.68
N SER A 156 5.63 1.77 -5.45
CA SER A 156 6.25 0.55 -4.91
C SER A 156 7.65 0.78 -4.34
N HIS A 157 8.24 1.96 -4.55
CA HIS A 157 9.58 2.31 -4.09
C HIS A 157 9.53 3.15 -2.82
N PRO A 158 10.46 2.91 -1.85
CA PRO A 158 10.49 3.65 -0.58
C PRO A 158 10.70 5.17 -0.74
N THR A 159 11.38 5.57 -1.81
CA THR A 159 11.65 6.98 -2.17
C THR A 159 11.29 7.23 -3.62
N PRO A 160 9.99 7.40 -3.95
CA PRO A 160 9.49 7.43 -5.32
C PRO A 160 10.18 8.46 -6.22
N ALA A 161 10.31 9.69 -5.76
CA ALA A 161 10.92 10.78 -6.53
C ALA A 161 12.41 10.51 -6.83
N ARG A 162 13.15 9.99 -5.85
CA ARG A 162 14.57 9.64 -6.03
C ARG A 162 14.71 8.48 -7.01
N TRP A 163 13.89 7.44 -6.87
CA TRP A 163 13.89 6.32 -7.80
C TRP A 163 13.66 6.78 -9.23
N LEU A 164 12.67 7.64 -9.48
CA LEU A 164 12.38 8.16 -10.81
C LEU A 164 13.57 8.95 -11.39
N ALA A 165 14.21 9.81 -10.58
CA ALA A 165 15.39 10.56 -10.98
C ALA A 165 16.59 9.64 -11.27
N ASP A 166 16.78 8.57 -10.50
CA ASP A 166 17.84 7.58 -10.72
C ASP A 166 17.59 6.79 -12.01
N GLN A 167 16.32 6.43 -12.30
CA GLN A 167 15.96 5.79 -13.57
C GLN A 167 16.21 6.74 -14.76
N ALA A 168 15.81 8.00 -14.68
CA ALA A 168 16.06 8.98 -15.74
C ALA A 168 17.57 9.12 -16.02
N ARG A 169 18.40 9.19 -14.98
CA ARG A 169 19.87 9.23 -15.11
C ARG A 169 20.47 7.98 -15.73
N ALA A 170 19.85 6.81 -15.55
CA ALA A 170 20.33 5.57 -16.16
C ALA A 170 20.20 5.55 -17.70
N PHE A 171 19.39 6.45 -18.29
CA PHE A 171 19.29 6.66 -19.74
C PHE A 171 20.29 7.69 -20.27
N ASP A 172 20.98 8.43 -19.42
CA ASP A 172 22.04 9.34 -19.83
C ASP A 172 23.31 8.54 -20.14
N LEU A 173 23.59 8.41 -21.41
CA LEU A 173 24.76 7.68 -21.93
C LEU A 173 25.89 8.62 -22.35
N SER A 174 25.82 9.91 -22.07
CA SER A 174 26.79 10.92 -22.51
C SER A 174 28.24 10.62 -22.09
N ASP A 175 28.42 10.02 -20.90
CA ASP A 175 29.73 9.65 -20.34
C ASP A 175 30.09 8.16 -20.50
N VAL A 176 29.24 7.37 -21.17
CA VAL A 176 29.40 5.92 -21.25
C VAL A 176 30.33 5.57 -22.43
N LYS A 177 31.53 5.06 -22.11
CA LYS A 177 32.53 4.61 -23.10
C LYS A 177 32.22 3.23 -23.71
N ASP A 178 31.54 2.39 -22.96
CA ASP A 178 31.15 1.04 -23.34
C ASP A 178 29.69 0.76 -22.94
N VAL A 179 28.82 0.74 -23.92
CA VAL A 179 27.38 0.45 -23.74
C VAL A 179 27.15 -0.95 -23.20
N GLY A 180 28.02 -1.93 -23.54
CA GLY A 180 27.95 -3.29 -22.99
C GLY A 180 28.17 -3.39 -21.50
N ALA A 181 28.80 -2.39 -20.88
CA ALA A 181 28.99 -2.32 -19.44
C ALA A 181 27.77 -1.75 -18.68
N THR A 182 26.80 -1.19 -19.38
CA THR A 182 25.57 -0.64 -18.82
C THR A 182 24.52 -1.71 -18.55
N ALA A 183 23.47 -1.37 -17.81
CA ALA A 183 22.31 -2.24 -17.61
C ALA A 183 21.61 -2.60 -18.93
N TRP A 184 21.72 -1.75 -19.95
CA TRP A 184 21.12 -1.90 -21.28
C TRP A 184 21.92 -2.81 -22.21
N GLY A 185 23.23 -2.87 -22.04
CA GLY A 185 24.09 -3.73 -22.88
C GLY A 185 24.12 -5.19 -22.41
N ARG A 186 23.45 -5.54 -21.32
CA ARG A 186 23.37 -6.90 -20.77
C ARG A 186 22.06 -7.61 -21.12
N LEU A 187 21.17 -6.97 -21.87
CA LEU A 187 19.94 -7.54 -22.41
C LEU A 187 20.22 -8.13 -23.79
#